data_6295baf8293e7df763ddaed6d52360d8
#
_entry.id   6295baf8293e7df763ddaed6d52360d8
#
_cell.length_a   1.000
_cell.length_b   1.000
_cell.length_c   1.000
_cell.angle_alpha   90.00
_cell.angle_beta   90.00
_cell.angle_gamma   90.00
#
_symmetry.space_group_name_H-M   'P 1'
#
loop_
_entity.id
_entity.type
_entity.pdbx_description
1 polymer ?
#
loop_
_entity_poly.entity_id
_entity_poly.type
_entity_poly.pdbx_seq_one_letter_code
_entity_poly.pdbx_strand_id
1 'polypeptide(L)'
;IQPVNNSDLTKLAASYGMRIHPFYRTMASHQGVDYAVPEQTRVYATADGTVDDISNSAYGKGLCVTINHGNGYRTLYGHLDKSVVKKGARVRRGDIIGHSGNTGLSFIPHLHYEVVYNGRRVDPINYFFYEMTPESYVKLLDIAQIGMQSLD
;
A
#
# COMPACT_ATOMS: atom_id res chain seq x y z
N ILE A 1 4.52 4.96 -9.39
CA ILE A 1 5.58 4.98 -8.35
C ILE A 1 5.14 4.18 -7.15
N GLN A 2 6.05 3.90 -6.25
CA GLN A 2 5.71 3.34 -4.96
C GLN A 2 5.11 4.41 -4.03
N PRO A 3 4.22 4.02 -3.11
CA PRO A 3 3.50 4.98 -2.24
C PRO A 3 4.37 5.60 -1.15
N VAL A 4 5.54 5.06 -0.89
CA VAL A 4 6.55 5.59 0.05
C VAL A 4 7.92 5.55 -0.59
N ASN A 5 8.85 6.33 -0.08
CA ASN A 5 10.24 6.25 -0.53
C ASN A 5 10.84 4.90 -0.13
N ASN A 6 11.14 4.07 -1.10
CA ASN A 6 11.71 2.72 -0.92
C ASN A 6 12.85 2.48 -1.94
N SER A 7 13.67 3.50 -2.17
CA SER A 7 14.75 3.43 -3.17
C SER A 7 15.79 2.35 -2.87
N ASP A 8 16.02 2.04 -1.60
CA ASP A 8 16.92 0.98 -1.15
C ASP A 8 16.25 -0.40 -1.04
N LEU A 9 14.95 -0.51 -1.33
CA LEU A 9 14.15 -1.72 -1.32
C LEU A 9 14.02 -2.41 0.04
N THR A 10 14.35 -1.71 1.13
CA THR A 10 14.34 -2.31 2.48
C THR A 10 13.00 -2.22 3.20
N LYS A 11 12.05 -1.44 2.68
CA LYS A 11 10.80 -1.15 3.40
C LYS A 11 9.67 -2.12 3.10
N LEU A 12 9.74 -2.90 2.01
CA LEU A 12 8.73 -3.90 1.72
C LEU A 12 8.82 -5.04 2.73
N ALA A 13 7.82 -5.17 3.58
CA ALA A 13 7.82 -6.12 4.69
C ALA A 13 6.89 -7.30 4.46
N ALA A 14 5.83 -7.15 3.66
CA ALA A 14 4.94 -8.24 3.32
C ALA A 14 4.45 -8.08 1.89
N SER A 15 4.35 -9.18 1.17
CA SER A 15 3.95 -9.20 -0.23
C SER A 15 2.51 -9.70 -0.41
N TYR A 16 1.99 -9.50 -1.62
CA TYR A 16 0.66 -9.94 -2.01
C TYR A 16 0.56 -11.47 -2.05
N GLY A 17 -0.62 -11.98 -1.76
CA GLY A 17 -0.97 -13.40 -1.89
C GLY A 17 -1.17 -14.09 -0.56
N MET A 18 -1.09 -15.44 -0.55
CA MET A 18 -1.31 -16.23 0.66
C MET A 18 -0.15 -16.09 1.63
N ARG A 19 -0.46 -15.71 2.87
CA ARG A 19 0.52 -15.50 3.94
C ARG A 19 -0.02 -16.03 5.26
N ILE A 20 0.87 -16.29 6.23
CA ILE A 20 0.48 -16.72 7.58
C ILE A 20 -0.04 -15.50 8.34
N HIS A 21 -1.27 -15.60 8.84
CA HIS A 21 -1.84 -14.53 9.65
C HIS A 21 -1.16 -14.51 11.03
N PRO A 22 -0.68 -13.35 11.51
CA PRO A 22 0.14 -13.31 12.72
C PRO A 22 -0.61 -13.71 13.99
N PHE A 23 -1.92 -13.42 14.11
CA PHE A 23 -2.71 -13.83 15.27
C PHE A 23 -3.17 -15.27 15.18
N TYR A 24 -3.76 -15.64 14.04
CA TYR A 24 -4.46 -16.93 13.91
C TYR A 24 -3.54 -18.05 13.50
N ARG A 25 -2.31 -17.76 13.09
CA ARG A 25 -1.35 -18.76 12.60
C ARG A 25 -1.88 -19.60 11.44
N THR A 26 -2.87 -19.07 10.72
CA THR A 26 -3.47 -19.72 9.55
C THR A 26 -3.06 -19.01 8.28
N MET A 27 -3.10 -19.72 7.15
CA MET A 27 -2.87 -19.09 5.85
C MET A 27 -4.03 -18.14 5.54
N ALA A 28 -3.72 -16.92 5.18
CA ALA A 28 -4.68 -15.91 4.79
C ALA A 28 -4.22 -15.20 3.54
N SER A 29 -5.17 -14.76 2.72
CA SER A 29 -4.86 -13.96 1.53
C SER A 29 -4.49 -12.54 1.94
N HIS A 30 -3.28 -12.12 1.60
CA HIS A 30 -2.84 -10.73 1.76
C HIS A 30 -3.18 -9.97 0.48
N GLN A 31 -4.09 -9.00 0.58
CA GLN A 31 -4.70 -8.33 -0.58
C GLN A 31 -3.87 -7.18 -1.13
N GLY A 32 -2.72 -6.92 -0.58
CA GLY A 32 -1.82 -5.85 -0.99
C GLY A 32 -0.40 -6.14 -0.57
N VAL A 33 0.37 -5.07 -0.41
CA VAL A 33 1.73 -5.14 0.12
C VAL A 33 1.84 -4.22 1.33
N ASP A 34 2.72 -4.57 2.27
CA ASP A 34 3.00 -3.77 3.46
C ASP A 34 4.41 -3.21 3.40
N TYR A 35 4.51 -1.92 3.70
CA TYR A 35 5.79 -1.23 3.87
C TYR A 35 6.01 -0.94 5.34
N ALA A 36 7.05 -1.53 5.92
CA ALA A 36 7.46 -1.24 7.30
C ALA A 36 8.14 0.13 7.35
N VAL A 37 7.40 1.12 7.79
CA VAL A 37 7.85 2.51 7.89
C VAL A 37 7.41 3.09 9.23
N PRO A 38 8.18 4.02 9.82
CA PRO A 38 7.75 4.70 11.04
C PRO A 38 6.44 5.46 10.83
N GLU A 39 5.69 5.68 11.91
CA GLU A 39 4.56 6.60 11.89
C GLU A 39 5.00 7.96 11.35
N GLN A 40 4.08 8.69 10.71
CA GLN A 40 4.32 10.01 10.11
C GLN A 40 5.22 9.99 8.88
N THR A 41 5.45 8.83 8.26
CA THR A 41 6.13 8.76 6.96
C THR A 41 5.19 9.29 5.88
N ARG A 42 5.72 10.13 4.99
CA ARG A 42 4.95 10.68 3.87
C ARG A 42 4.49 9.58 2.93
N VAL A 43 3.21 9.64 2.56
CA VAL A 43 2.59 8.71 1.61
C VAL A 43 2.21 9.49 0.36
N TYR A 44 2.56 8.96 -0.80
CA TYR A 44 2.42 9.62 -2.08
C TYR A 44 1.39 8.92 -2.96
N ALA A 45 0.63 9.71 -3.73
CA ALA A 45 -0.20 9.17 -4.80
C ALA A 45 0.70 8.49 -5.84
N THR A 46 0.39 7.25 -6.18
CA THR A 46 1.25 6.46 -7.08
C THR A 46 1.01 6.75 -8.55
N ALA A 47 -0.09 7.41 -8.87
CA ALA A 47 -0.43 7.90 -10.20
C ALA A 47 -1.45 9.03 -10.09
N ASP A 48 -1.67 9.74 -11.20
CA ASP A 48 -2.70 10.78 -11.27
C ASP A 48 -4.08 10.18 -11.02
N GLY A 49 -4.96 10.92 -10.37
CA GLY A 49 -6.31 10.47 -10.13
C GLY A 49 -7.14 11.43 -9.30
N THR A 50 -8.26 10.92 -8.80
CA THR A 50 -9.19 11.65 -7.94
C THR A 50 -9.41 10.83 -6.67
N VAL A 51 -9.40 11.49 -5.52
CA VAL A 51 -9.69 10.84 -4.25
C VAL A 51 -11.16 10.40 -4.25
N ASP A 52 -11.36 9.09 -4.29
CA ASP A 52 -12.68 8.47 -4.46
C ASP A 52 -13.37 8.26 -3.11
N ASP A 53 -12.60 7.93 -2.09
CA ASP A 53 -13.12 7.68 -0.74
C ASP A 53 -12.04 7.90 0.32
N ILE A 54 -12.49 8.28 1.51
CA ILE A 54 -11.68 8.30 2.74
C ILE A 54 -12.52 7.63 3.82
N SER A 55 -12.05 6.51 4.33
CA SER A 55 -12.75 5.72 5.32
C SER A 55 -11.90 5.52 6.58
N ASN A 56 -12.55 5.16 7.68
CA ASN A 56 -11.83 4.86 8.93
C ASN A 56 -12.50 3.66 9.59
N SER A 57 -11.85 2.50 9.51
CA SER A 57 -12.35 1.25 10.06
C SER A 57 -11.46 0.79 11.22
N ALA A 58 -11.98 0.82 12.43
CA ALA A 58 -11.23 0.43 13.64
C ALA A 58 -10.76 -1.03 13.63
N TYR A 59 -11.48 -1.90 12.93
CA TYR A 59 -11.19 -3.33 12.86
C TYR A 59 -10.71 -3.79 11.48
N GLY A 60 -10.34 -2.86 10.63
CA GLY A 60 -9.85 -3.12 9.28
C GLY A 60 -8.64 -2.27 8.96
N LYS A 61 -8.69 -1.59 7.80
CA LYS A 61 -7.56 -0.80 7.27
C LYS A 61 -7.32 0.54 7.99
N GLY A 62 -8.05 0.83 9.08
CA GLY A 62 -7.94 2.10 9.78
C GLY A 62 -8.28 3.26 8.87
N LEU A 63 -7.57 4.37 9.00
CA LEU A 63 -7.73 5.50 8.09
C LEU A 63 -7.15 5.12 6.73
N CYS A 64 -8.02 5.10 5.73
CA CYS A 64 -7.69 4.63 4.38
C CYS A 64 -8.13 5.64 3.33
N VAL A 65 -7.23 5.99 2.43
CA VAL A 65 -7.50 6.83 1.27
C VAL A 65 -7.57 5.93 0.03
N THR A 66 -8.60 6.11 -0.78
CA THR A 66 -8.75 5.42 -2.06
C THR A 66 -8.68 6.44 -3.19
N ILE A 67 -7.82 6.18 -4.17
CA ILE A 67 -7.68 7.03 -5.37
C ILE A 67 -8.16 6.27 -6.59
N ASN A 68 -9.03 6.90 -7.36
CA ASN A 68 -9.49 6.40 -8.65
C ASN A 68 -8.61 7.01 -9.76
N HIS A 69 -7.89 6.16 -10.46
CA HIS A 69 -6.97 6.57 -11.54
C HIS A 69 -7.61 6.52 -12.93
N GLY A 70 -8.87 6.10 -13.02
CA GLY A 70 -9.52 5.86 -14.31
C GLY A 70 -9.16 4.49 -14.90
N ASN A 71 -9.78 4.14 -16.02
CA ASN A 71 -9.53 2.89 -16.76
C ASN A 71 -9.67 1.62 -15.89
N GLY A 72 -10.49 1.68 -14.83
CA GLY A 72 -10.72 0.57 -13.94
C GLY A 72 -9.73 0.44 -12.78
N TYR A 73 -8.74 1.32 -12.67
CA TYR A 73 -7.72 1.26 -11.62
C TYR A 73 -8.05 2.12 -10.42
N ARG A 74 -7.85 1.54 -9.22
CA ARG A 74 -7.87 2.24 -7.92
C ARG A 74 -6.66 1.80 -7.10
N THR A 75 -6.20 2.69 -6.24
CA THR A 75 -5.20 2.36 -5.23
C THR A 75 -5.71 2.74 -3.85
N LEU A 76 -5.37 1.91 -2.85
CA LEU A 76 -5.76 2.09 -1.46
C LEU A 76 -4.52 2.20 -0.59
N TYR A 77 -4.57 3.13 0.37
CA TYR A 77 -3.46 3.46 1.27
C TYR A 77 -4.00 3.38 2.69
N GLY A 78 -3.70 2.30 3.39
CA GLY A 78 -4.31 1.97 4.69
C GLY A 78 -3.40 2.18 5.89
N HIS A 79 -4.02 2.12 7.07
CA HIS A 79 -3.42 2.31 8.39
C HIS A 79 -2.76 3.68 8.55
N LEU A 80 -3.29 4.69 7.87
CA LEU A 80 -2.77 6.06 7.94
C LEU A 80 -3.05 6.68 9.31
N ASP A 81 -2.16 7.56 9.74
CA ASP A 81 -2.42 8.45 10.87
C ASP A 81 -3.19 9.68 10.44
N LYS A 82 -2.88 10.22 9.27
CA LYS A 82 -3.47 11.45 8.78
C LYS A 82 -3.65 11.43 7.26
N SER A 83 -4.79 11.95 6.80
CA SER A 83 -5.02 12.31 5.40
C SER A 83 -4.83 13.82 5.22
N VAL A 84 -4.08 14.23 4.20
CA VAL A 84 -3.92 15.65 3.84
C VAL A 84 -4.77 16.02 2.62
N VAL A 85 -5.55 15.07 2.12
CA VAL A 85 -6.48 15.26 0.99
C VAL A 85 -7.90 14.99 1.43
N LYS A 86 -8.88 15.48 0.66
CA LYS A 86 -10.30 15.27 0.88
C LYS A 86 -10.91 14.50 -0.27
N LYS A 87 -12.03 13.83 0.00
CA LYS A 87 -12.83 13.17 -1.04
C LYS A 87 -13.17 14.17 -2.15
N GLY A 88 -12.96 13.74 -3.40
CA GLY A 88 -13.16 14.57 -4.58
C GLY A 88 -11.93 15.36 -5.03
N ALA A 89 -10.88 15.42 -4.24
CA ALA A 89 -9.66 16.13 -4.61
C ALA A 89 -8.94 15.45 -5.78
N ARG A 90 -8.44 16.26 -6.71
CA ARG A 90 -7.57 15.75 -7.77
C ARG A 90 -6.13 15.71 -7.27
N VAL A 91 -5.44 14.63 -7.58
CA VAL A 91 -4.04 14.43 -7.19
C VAL A 91 -3.21 14.06 -8.40
N ARG A 92 -1.94 14.41 -8.36
CA ARG A 92 -0.95 14.02 -9.35
C ARG A 92 -0.04 12.97 -8.75
N ARG A 93 0.52 12.12 -9.60
CA ARG A 93 1.57 11.19 -9.22
C ARG A 93 2.66 11.92 -8.42
N GLY A 94 2.99 11.41 -7.24
CA GLY A 94 3.98 12.00 -6.36
C GLY A 94 3.46 13.05 -5.39
N ASP A 95 2.18 13.44 -5.47
CA ASP A 95 1.59 14.33 -4.46
C ASP A 95 1.50 13.62 -3.11
N ILE A 96 1.78 14.33 -2.03
CA ILE A 96 1.59 13.82 -0.68
C ILE A 96 0.09 13.73 -0.41
N ILE A 97 -0.39 12.56 -0.01
CA ILE A 97 -1.81 12.33 0.28
C ILE A 97 -2.09 12.10 1.77
N GLY A 98 -1.06 11.80 2.54
CA GLY A 98 -1.20 11.56 3.96
C GLY A 98 0.12 11.15 4.60
N HIS A 99 0.00 10.70 5.84
CA HIS A 99 1.13 10.21 6.63
C HIS A 99 0.78 8.84 7.19
N SER A 100 1.75 7.92 7.14
CA SER A 100 1.56 6.57 7.65
C SER A 100 1.36 6.55 9.16
N GLY A 101 0.76 5.49 9.65
CA GLY A 101 0.45 5.34 11.06
C GLY A 101 0.40 3.89 11.49
N ASN A 102 -0.52 3.61 12.41
CA ASN A 102 -0.75 2.28 12.96
C ASN A 102 -2.23 2.11 13.32
N THR A 103 -3.12 2.77 12.56
CA THR A 103 -4.56 2.76 12.81
C THR A 103 -5.23 1.50 12.28
N GLY A 104 -6.40 1.18 12.82
CA GLY A 104 -7.13 -0.03 12.45
C GLY A 104 -6.51 -1.29 13.04
N LEU A 105 -6.71 -2.42 12.36
CA LEU A 105 -6.13 -3.70 12.76
C LEU A 105 -4.69 -3.77 12.24
N SER A 106 -3.75 -3.39 13.06
CA SER A 106 -2.33 -3.30 12.72
C SER A 106 -1.47 -3.63 13.92
N PHE A 107 -0.44 -4.48 13.73
CA PHE A 107 0.47 -4.92 14.80
C PHE A 107 1.60 -3.93 15.07
N ILE A 108 2.14 -3.35 14.00
CA ILE A 108 3.25 -2.40 14.07
C ILE A 108 3.01 -1.31 13.04
N PRO A 109 3.63 -0.13 13.21
CA PRO A 109 3.54 0.93 12.22
C PRO A 109 3.93 0.45 10.84
N HIS A 110 3.05 0.64 9.86
CA HIS A 110 3.29 0.28 8.46
C HIS A 110 2.29 0.98 7.54
N LEU A 111 2.57 0.98 6.25
CA LEU A 111 1.61 1.35 5.21
C LEU A 111 1.14 0.07 4.52
N HIS A 112 -0.18 -0.13 4.46
CA HIS A 112 -0.79 -1.15 3.62
C HIS A 112 -1.22 -0.51 2.30
N TYR A 113 -0.79 -1.09 1.19
CA TYR A 113 -1.03 -0.55 -0.15
C TYR A 113 -1.66 -1.62 -1.05
N GLU A 114 -2.77 -1.26 -1.69
CA GLU A 114 -3.48 -2.15 -2.62
C GLU A 114 -3.61 -1.50 -3.99
N VAL A 115 -3.56 -2.34 -5.01
CA VAL A 115 -3.98 -2.00 -6.38
C VAL A 115 -5.21 -2.83 -6.72
N VAL A 116 -6.25 -2.16 -7.21
CA VAL A 116 -7.50 -2.78 -7.62
C VAL A 116 -7.71 -2.49 -9.10
N TYR A 117 -7.96 -3.54 -9.89
CA TYR A 117 -8.28 -3.40 -11.31
C TYR A 117 -9.63 -4.05 -11.59
N ASN A 118 -10.60 -3.24 -12.09
CA ASN A 118 -11.97 -3.68 -12.37
C ASN A 118 -12.61 -4.43 -11.20
N GLY A 119 -12.43 -3.90 -9.97
CA GLY A 119 -13.00 -4.46 -8.75
C GLY A 119 -12.23 -5.64 -8.16
N ARG A 120 -11.12 -6.06 -8.77
CA ARG A 120 -10.29 -7.16 -8.29
C ARG A 120 -8.96 -6.65 -7.77
N ARG A 121 -8.54 -7.11 -6.62
CA ARG A 121 -7.21 -6.84 -6.10
C ARG A 121 -6.18 -7.60 -6.91
N VAL A 122 -5.10 -6.90 -7.26
CA VAL A 122 -4.00 -7.45 -8.06
C VAL A 122 -2.68 -7.20 -7.33
N ASP A 123 -1.63 -7.93 -7.69
CA ASP A 123 -0.33 -7.78 -7.05
C ASP A 123 0.28 -6.41 -7.41
N PRO A 124 0.45 -5.51 -6.41
CA PRO A 124 0.97 -4.17 -6.66
C PRO A 124 2.38 -4.14 -7.26
N ILE A 125 3.18 -5.15 -7.00
CA ILE A 125 4.58 -5.18 -7.44
C ILE A 125 4.70 -5.16 -8.97
N ASN A 126 3.69 -5.65 -9.68
CA ASN A 126 3.67 -5.66 -11.15
C ASN A 126 3.58 -4.26 -11.76
N TYR A 127 3.33 -3.23 -10.94
CA TYR A 127 3.15 -1.85 -11.39
C TYR A 127 4.33 -0.95 -11.02
N PHE A 128 5.42 -1.51 -10.49
CA PHE A 128 6.57 -0.73 -10.03
C PHE A 128 7.71 -0.64 -11.05
N PHE A 129 7.70 -1.45 -12.09
CA PHE A 129 8.87 -1.61 -12.96
C PHE A 129 9.20 -0.37 -13.80
N TYR A 130 8.24 0.51 -14.09
CA TYR A 130 8.46 1.70 -14.91
C TYR A 130 9.41 2.73 -14.30
N GLU A 131 9.62 2.69 -13.00
CA GLU A 131 10.47 3.64 -12.29
C GLU A 131 11.74 2.99 -11.71
N MET A 132 11.94 1.73 -12.03
CA MET A 132 13.03 0.93 -11.49
C MET A 132 13.93 0.44 -12.59
N THR A 133 15.23 0.28 -12.29
CA THR A 133 16.12 -0.43 -13.18
C THR A 133 15.71 -1.90 -13.24
N PRO A 134 16.01 -2.64 -14.34
CA PRO A 134 15.72 -4.07 -14.39
C PRO A 134 16.32 -4.85 -13.22
N GLU A 135 17.53 -4.51 -12.79
CA GLU A 135 18.20 -5.15 -11.66
C GLU A 135 17.46 -4.91 -10.35
N SER A 136 17.02 -3.66 -10.10
CA SER A 136 16.26 -3.31 -8.90
C SER A 136 14.90 -4.00 -8.89
N TYR A 137 14.23 -4.11 -10.04
CA TYR A 137 12.94 -4.79 -10.14
C TYR A 137 13.07 -6.29 -9.84
N VAL A 138 14.07 -6.95 -10.39
CA VAL A 138 14.36 -8.37 -10.10
C VAL A 138 14.64 -8.56 -8.62
N LYS A 139 15.43 -7.67 -8.01
CA LYS A 139 15.71 -7.71 -6.56
C LYS A 139 14.44 -7.56 -5.73
N LEU A 140 13.53 -6.67 -6.12
CA LEU A 140 12.24 -6.50 -5.44
C LEU A 140 11.37 -7.74 -5.56
N LEU A 141 11.33 -8.39 -6.73
CA LEU A 141 10.61 -9.65 -6.92
C LEU A 141 11.16 -10.75 -6.01
N ASP A 142 12.47 -10.85 -5.89
CA ASP A 142 13.12 -11.83 -5.01
C ASP A 142 12.75 -11.59 -3.55
N ILE A 143 12.78 -10.33 -3.09
CA ILE A 143 12.37 -9.95 -1.74
C ILE A 143 10.91 -10.35 -1.51
N ALA A 144 10.02 -10.09 -2.47
CA ALA A 144 8.60 -10.42 -2.35
C ALA A 144 8.34 -11.92 -2.28
N GLN A 145 9.19 -12.75 -2.88
CA GLN A 145 9.04 -14.21 -2.89
C GLN A 145 9.45 -14.90 -1.58
N ILE A 146 10.10 -14.20 -0.66
CA ILE A 146 10.56 -14.80 0.61
C ILE A 146 9.38 -15.24 1.49
N GLY A 147 8.16 -14.81 1.21
CA GLY A 147 7.00 -15.25 1.97
C GLY A 147 6.87 -14.57 3.33
N MET A 148 7.08 -13.29 3.37
CA MET A 148 7.01 -12.48 4.58
C MET A 148 5.60 -12.49 5.20
N GLN A 149 5.56 -12.40 6.53
CA GLN A 149 4.33 -12.35 7.30
C GLN A 149 3.64 -10.99 7.12
N SER A 150 2.31 -10.99 6.96
CA SER A 150 1.52 -9.76 6.92
C SER A 150 1.63 -8.98 8.22
N LEU A 151 1.63 -7.67 8.13
CA LEU A 151 1.64 -6.74 9.27
C LEU A 151 0.23 -6.27 9.65
N ASP A 152 -0.75 -6.67 8.88
CA ASP A 152 -2.15 -6.32 9.10
C ASP A 152 -2.81 -7.13 10.21
#